data_f450152fbb5c03740042dd2dabb238b1
#
_entry.id   f450152fbb5c03740042dd2dabb238b1
#
_cell.length_a   1.000
_cell.length_b   1.000
_cell.length_c   1.000
_cell.angle_alpha   90.00
_cell.angle_beta   90.00
_cell.angle_gamma   90.00
#
_symmetry.space_group_name_H-M   'P 1'
#
loop_
_entity.id
_entity.type
_entity.pdbx_description
1 polymer ?
#
loop_
_entity_poly.entity_id
_entity_poly.type
_entity_poly.pdbx_seq_one_letter_code
_entity_poly.pdbx_strand_id
1 'polypeptide(L)'
;MLPIKENLTDLEKKESVHDDFPCIGFDLPTAEEAFAHFRGKLKVVHGYGDVCNNHALHTWDDGKRLLCRCTECRGWVLVQESDYHGLDGDVYYADYFPVNSPSEAVELNEKYDGYSLEVKWQGKKIFITNGKITSKW
;
A
#
# COMPACT_ATOMS: atom_id res chain seq x y z
N MET A 1 -8.74 13.22 22.80
CA MET A 1 -8.13 12.79 22.40
C MET A 1 -8.27 12.13 21.87
N LEU A 2 -8.05 12.03 21.75
CA LEU A 2 -7.79 11.43 21.21
C LEU A 2 -8.03 10.80 20.97
N PRO A 3 -8.26 10.40 20.51
CA PRO A 3 -8.21 9.52 20.21
C PRO A 3 -7.90 8.97 19.77
N ILE A 4 -7.71 8.41 19.38
CA ILE A 4 -7.16 7.89 19.21
C ILE A 4 -6.81 7.73 18.88
N LYS A 5 -7.00 7.89 18.17
CA LYS A 5 -6.39 7.71 18.14
C LYS A 5 -6.01 7.92 18.85
N GLU A 6 -6.56 8.34 18.93
CA GLU A 6 -6.02 8.58 19.85
C GLU A 6 -5.40 7.95 20.73
N ASN A 7 -5.13 7.38 20.69
CA ASN A 7 -4.38 6.51 21.54
C ASN A 7 -2.88 6.63 21.39
N LEU A 8 -2.50 7.64 20.68
CA LEU A 8 -1.09 7.95 20.51
C LEU A 8 -0.60 8.74 21.71
N THR A 9 0.57 8.39 22.21
CA THR A 9 1.23 9.20 23.23
C THR A 9 1.68 10.50 22.62
N ASP A 10 2.01 11.48 23.45
CA ASP A 10 2.52 12.75 22.93
C ASP A 10 3.80 12.56 22.13
N LEU A 11 4.65 11.64 22.58
CA LEU A 11 5.89 11.35 21.86
C LEU A 11 5.62 10.76 20.49
N GLU A 12 4.68 9.84 20.42
CA GLU A 12 4.32 9.22 19.15
C GLU A 12 3.70 10.23 18.20
N LYS A 13 2.90 11.15 18.70
CA LYS A 13 2.32 12.21 17.88
C LYS A 13 3.39 13.11 17.29
N LYS A 14 4.40 13.45 18.10
CA LYS A 14 5.51 14.25 17.60
C LYS A 14 6.29 13.53 16.54
N GLU A 15 6.55 12.25 16.72
CA GLU A 15 7.25 11.45 15.72
C GLU A 15 6.45 11.39 14.43
N SER A 16 5.12 11.25 14.52
CA SER A 16 4.26 11.19 13.34
C SER A 16 4.35 12.46 12.50
N VAL A 17 4.46 13.61 13.15
CA VAL A 17 4.58 14.88 12.43
C VAL A 17 5.86 14.91 11.60
N HIS A 18 6.94 14.32 12.13
CA HIS A 18 8.24 14.31 11.45
C HIS A 18 8.39 13.14 10.47
N ASP A 19 7.47 12.17 10.55
CA ASP A 19 7.56 10.95 9.77
C ASP A 19 6.54 10.88 8.64
N ASP A 20 6.05 12.02 8.17
CA ASP A 20 5.09 12.07 7.07
C ASP A 20 5.82 12.09 5.74
N PHE A 21 6.31 10.93 5.34
CA PHE A 21 7.00 10.74 4.08
C PHE A 21 6.80 9.30 3.62
N PRO A 22 6.89 9.05 2.31
CA PRO A 22 6.79 7.67 1.83
C PRO A 22 8.06 6.91 2.16
N CYS A 23 7.95 5.58 2.21
CA CYS A 23 9.12 4.74 2.44
C CYS A 23 10.24 5.13 1.48
N ILE A 24 11.42 5.34 2.01
CA ILE A 24 12.57 5.78 1.21
C ILE A 24 12.99 4.74 0.16
N GLY A 25 12.51 3.49 0.30
CA GLY A 25 12.73 2.49 -0.74
C GLY A 25 12.27 2.99 -2.11
N PHE A 26 11.20 3.78 -2.16
CA PHE A 26 10.69 4.30 -3.42
C PHE A 26 11.61 5.35 -4.06
N ASP A 27 12.63 5.81 -3.35
CA ASP A 27 13.65 6.70 -3.91
C ASP A 27 14.80 5.95 -4.57
N LEU A 28 14.80 4.61 -4.45
CA LEU A 28 15.85 3.80 -5.06
C LEU A 28 15.64 3.69 -6.57
N PRO A 29 16.69 3.34 -7.33
CA PRO A 29 16.61 3.39 -8.80
C PRO A 29 15.63 2.41 -9.42
N THR A 30 15.39 1.26 -8.82
CA THR A 30 14.54 0.22 -9.42
C THR A 30 13.48 -0.26 -8.45
N ALA A 31 12.41 -0.82 -9.02
CA ALA A 31 11.34 -1.42 -8.23
C ALA A 31 11.87 -2.60 -7.38
N GLU A 32 12.80 -3.36 -7.94
CA GLU A 32 13.41 -4.48 -7.24
C GLU A 32 14.15 -4.03 -5.99
N GLU A 33 14.93 -2.96 -6.12
CA GLU A 33 15.65 -2.41 -4.97
C GLU A 33 14.71 -1.85 -3.91
N ALA A 34 13.67 -1.16 -4.36
CA ALA A 34 12.66 -0.62 -3.45
C ALA A 34 11.98 -1.73 -2.67
N PHE A 35 11.54 -2.78 -3.36
CA PHE A 35 10.87 -3.89 -2.72
C PHE A 35 11.79 -4.62 -1.76
N ALA A 36 13.06 -4.80 -2.14
CA ALA A 36 14.05 -5.42 -1.26
C ALA A 36 14.26 -4.60 0.01
N HIS A 37 14.17 -3.26 -0.10
CA HIS A 37 14.33 -2.39 1.06
C HIS A 37 13.23 -2.62 2.11
N PHE A 38 11.96 -2.66 1.69
CA PHE A 38 10.89 -2.73 2.68
C PHE A 38 10.30 -4.12 2.89
N ARG A 39 10.68 -5.09 2.06
CA ARG A 39 10.15 -6.45 2.18
C ARG A 39 10.46 -7.04 3.55
N GLY A 40 9.44 -7.55 4.21
CA GLY A 40 9.59 -8.11 5.54
C GLY A 40 9.68 -7.08 6.66
N LYS A 41 9.62 -5.79 6.33
CA LYS A 41 9.74 -4.72 7.29
C LYS A 41 8.45 -3.91 7.45
N LEU A 42 7.42 -4.22 6.69
CA LEU A 42 6.18 -3.46 6.74
C LEU A 42 5.32 -3.93 7.91
N LYS A 43 4.89 -2.99 8.71
CA LYS A 43 3.97 -3.22 9.81
C LYS A 43 2.63 -2.60 9.43
N VAL A 44 1.56 -3.38 9.54
CA VAL A 44 0.22 -2.86 9.26
C VAL A 44 -0.18 -1.93 10.36
N VAL A 45 -0.54 -0.70 9.99
CA VAL A 45 -0.99 0.32 10.93
C VAL A 45 -2.52 0.40 10.91
N HIS A 46 -3.12 0.28 9.72
CA HIS A 46 -4.55 0.39 9.58
C HIS A 46 -5.04 -0.42 8.39
N GLY A 47 -6.17 -1.10 8.55
CA GLY A 47 -6.82 -1.83 7.45
C GLY A 47 -8.09 -1.10 7.06
N TYR A 48 -8.28 -0.91 5.74
CA TYR A 48 -9.45 -0.21 5.21
C TYR A 48 -10.57 -1.15 4.83
N GLY A 49 -10.39 -2.44 5.11
CA GLY A 49 -11.39 -3.44 4.76
C GLY A 49 -11.24 -3.90 3.32
N ASP A 50 -12.30 -4.48 2.81
CA ASP A 50 -12.28 -5.05 1.47
C ASP A 50 -12.30 -3.94 0.43
N VAL A 51 -11.56 -4.13 -0.66
CA VAL A 51 -11.61 -3.26 -1.82
C VAL A 51 -12.31 -4.03 -2.93
N CYS A 52 -13.32 -3.39 -3.51
CA CYS A 52 -14.04 -3.97 -4.62
C CYS A 52 -13.35 -3.60 -5.92
N ASN A 53 -13.39 -4.51 -6.86
CA ASN A 53 -13.01 -4.22 -8.22
C ASN A 53 -14.22 -4.51 -9.11
N ASN A 54 -14.93 -3.46 -9.47
CA ASN A 54 -16.15 -3.58 -10.27
C ASN A 54 -15.87 -3.49 -11.75
N HIS A 55 -14.60 -3.47 -12.15
CA HIS A 55 -14.23 -3.32 -13.54
C HIS A 55 -14.34 -4.66 -14.27
N ALA A 56 -14.98 -4.66 -15.41
CA ALA A 56 -15.27 -5.89 -16.14
C ALA A 56 -14.01 -6.63 -16.61
N LEU A 57 -12.93 -5.91 -16.83
CA LEU A 57 -11.71 -6.50 -17.37
C LEU A 57 -10.85 -7.17 -16.31
N HIS A 58 -11.05 -6.86 -15.05
CA HIS A 58 -10.18 -7.36 -14.01
C HIS A 58 -10.98 -7.50 -12.72
N THR A 59 -11.44 -8.71 -12.46
CA THR A 59 -12.26 -8.99 -11.31
C THR A 59 -11.43 -9.72 -10.26
N TRP A 60 -11.40 -9.15 -9.06
CA TRP A 60 -10.78 -9.79 -7.92
C TRP A 60 -11.83 -10.55 -7.14
N ASP A 61 -11.51 -11.76 -6.72
CA ASP A 61 -12.40 -12.54 -5.86
C ASP A 61 -12.34 -12.04 -4.43
N ASP A 62 -11.17 -11.56 -4.03
CA ASP A 62 -10.95 -11.08 -2.68
C ASP A 62 -9.87 -10.02 -2.73
N GLY A 63 -10.04 -8.95 -2.00
CA GLY A 63 -9.06 -7.88 -1.98
C GLY A 63 -9.17 -7.05 -0.72
N LYS A 64 -8.04 -6.56 -0.25
CA LYS A 64 -7.99 -5.72 0.93
C LYS A 64 -6.93 -4.64 0.76
N ARG A 65 -7.13 -3.54 1.46
CA ARG A 65 -6.20 -2.40 1.41
C ARG A 65 -5.72 -2.09 2.82
N LEU A 66 -4.43 -1.89 2.94
CA LEU A 66 -3.76 -1.71 4.23
C LEU A 66 -2.83 -0.50 4.16
N LEU A 67 -2.77 0.25 5.26
CA LEU A 67 -1.73 1.25 5.42
C LEU A 67 -0.63 0.62 6.25
N CYS A 68 0.58 0.63 5.71
CA CYS A 68 1.74 0.03 6.37
C CYS A 68 2.83 1.06 6.60
N ARG A 69 3.69 0.75 7.56
CA ARG A 69 4.83 1.59 7.86
C ARG A 69 6.09 0.72 7.85
N CYS A 70 7.13 1.21 7.18
CA CYS A 70 8.41 0.51 7.16
C CYS A 70 9.06 0.61 8.53
N THR A 71 9.42 -0.52 9.11
CA THR A 71 10.02 -0.54 10.45
C THR A 71 11.45 -0.02 10.43
N GLU A 72 12.09 0.03 9.27
CA GLU A 72 13.46 0.52 9.17
C GLU A 72 13.50 2.05 8.99
N CYS A 73 12.82 2.58 7.97
CA CYS A 73 12.89 4.01 7.68
C CYS A 73 11.69 4.79 8.21
N ARG A 74 10.65 4.10 8.68
CA ARG A 74 9.41 4.66 9.21
C ARG A 74 8.54 5.35 8.17
N GLY A 75 8.85 5.24 6.91
CA GLY A 75 8.05 5.80 5.84
C GLY A 75 6.80 4.97 5.58
N TRP A 76 5.83 5.57 4.87
CA TRP A 76 4.52 4.97 4.66
C TRP A 76 4.44 4.22 3.34
N VAL A 77 3.67 3.15 3.34
CA VAL A 77 3.39 2.37 2.13
C VAL A 77 1.92 1.98 2.16
N LEU A 78 1.21 2.27 1.09
CA LEU A 78 -0.18 1.80 0.95
C LEU A 78 -0.13 0.49 0.17
N VAL A 79 -0.75 -0.55 0.72
CA VAL A 79 -0.69 -1.89 0.15
C VAL A 79 -2.08 -2.35 -0.24
N GLN A 80 -2.22 -2.94 -1.43
CA GLN A 80 -3.43 -3.65 -1.84
C GLN A 80 -3.06 -5.08 -2.13
N GLU A 81 -3.78 -6.01 -1.53
CA GLU A 81 -3.60 -7.43 -1.82
C GLU A 81 -4.90 -7.98 -2.36
N SER A 82 -4.82 -8.77 -3.41
CA SER A 82 -6.00 -9.35 -4.01
C SER A 82 -5.66 -10.70 -4.62
N ASP A 83 -6.69 -11.52 -4.81
CA ASP A 83 -6.51 -12.77 -5.52
C ASP A 83 -7.67 -12.99 -6.49
N TYR A 84 -7.41 -13.83 -7.47
CA TYR A 84 -8.37 -14.20 -8.49
C TYR A 84 -8.29 -15.70 -8.66
N HIS A 85 -9.44 -16.37 -8.57
CA HIS A 85 -9.53 -17.82 -8.73
C HIS A 85 -10.11 -18.11 -10.10
N GLY A 86 -9.25 -18.50 -11.03
CA GLY A 86 -9.63 -18.75 -12.40
C GLY A 86 -9.51 -20.22 -12.78
N LEU A 87 -9.98 -20.54 -13.98
CA LEU A 87 -9.92 -21.90 -14.49
C LEU A 87 -8.49 -22.38 -14.67
N ASP A 88 -7.59 -21.45 -14.99
CA ASP A 88 -6.18 -21.77 -15.22
C ASP A 88 -5.34 -21.70 -13.95
N GLY A 89 -5.99 -21.58 -12.80
CA GLY A 89 -5.30 -21.50 -11.53
C GLY A 89 -5.52 -20.15 -10.85
N ASP A 90 -4.99 -20.05 -9.64
CA ASP A 90 -5.15 -18.86 -8.82
C ASP A 90 -4.06 -17.87 -9.13
N VAL A 91 -4.42 -16.57 -9.12
CA VAL A 91 -3.46 -15.48 -9.28
C VAL A 91 -3.52 -14.62 -8.04
N TYR A 92 -2.37 -14.34 -7.47
CA TYR A 92 -2.25 -13.50 -6.28
C TYR A 92 -1.53 -12.21 -6.65
N TYR A 93 -2.17 -11.09 -6.33
CA TYR A 93 -1.64 -9.76 -6.64
C TYR A 93 -1.31 -9.00 -5.36
N ALA A 94 -0.25 -8.24 -5.39
CA ALA A 94 0.07 -7.30 -4.33
C ALA A 94 0.60 -6.02 -4.97
N ASP A 95 -0.01 -4.90 -4.60
CA ASP A 95 0.35 -3.58 -5.13
C ASP A 95 0.84 -2.71 -3.98
N TYR A 96 1.94 -1.99 -4.21
CA TYR A 96 2.56 -1.16 -3.19
C TYR A 96 2.71 0.25 -3.74
N PHE A 97 2.18 1.24 -3.01
CA PHE A 97 2.18 2.63 -3.43
C PHE A 97 2.84 3.49 -2.35
N PRO A 98 3.71 4.43 -2.73
CA PRO A 98 4.23 5.40 -1.77
C PRO A 98 3.16 6.42 -1.42
N VAL A 99 2.93 6.64 -0.14
CA VAL A 99 2.02 7.69 0.32
C VAL A 99 2.76 8.53 1.34
N ASN A 100 2.42 9.82 1.39
CA ASN A 100 3.13 10.76 2.25
C ASN A 100 2.66 10.69 3.70
N SER A 101 1.43 10.29 3.93
CA SER A 101 0.85 10.35 5.26
C SER A 101 -0.39 9.48 5.36
N PRO A 102 -0.83 9.18 6.58
CA PRO A 102 -2.12 8.53 6.76
C PRO A 102 -3.29 9.32 6.16
N SER A 103 -3.23 10.65 6.19
CA SER A 103 -4.27 11.48 5.58
C SER A 103 -4.39 11.24 4.09
N GLU A 104 -3.25 11.16 3.41
CA GLU A 104 -3.26 10.88 1.98
C GLU A 104 -3.82 9.50 1.70
N ALA A 105 -3.47 8.52 2.53
CA ALA A 105 -3.99 7.17 2.36
C ALA A 105 -5.52 7.13 2.49
N VAL A 106 -6.07 7.87 3.44
CA VAL A 106 -7.52 7.96 3.62
C VAL A 106 -8.17 8.56 2.37
N GLU A 107 -7.60 9.65 1.85
CA GLU A 107 -8.11 10.29 0.64
C GLU A 107 -8.12 9.34 -0.54
N LEU A 108 -7.02 8.62 -0.72
CA LEU A 108 -6.92 7.67 -1.82
C LEU A 108 -7.92 6.53 -1.66
N ASN A 109 -8.10 6.06 -0.44
CA ASN A 109 -9.03 4.97 -0.16
C ASN A 109 -10.47 5.38 -0.46
N GLU A 110 -10.83 6.62 -0.15
CA GLU A 110 -12.18 7.12 -0.39
C GLU A 110 -12.43 7.42 -1.87
N LYS A 111 -11.39 7.79 -2.57
CA LYS A 111 -11.52 8.24 -3.96
C LYS A 111 -11.46 7.12 -4.97
N TYR A 112 -10.71 6.06 -4.71
CA TYR A 112 -10.45 5.02 -5.68
C TYR A 112 -10.76 3.62 -5.14
N ASP A 113 -11.44 2.80 -5.95
CA ASP A 113 -11.50 1.37 -5.68
C ASP A 113 -10.14 0.73 -6.07
N GLY A 114 -10.03 -0.58 -5.90
CA GLY A 114 -8.75 -1.26 -6.12
C GLY A 114 -8.21 -1.09 -7.53
N TYR A 115 -9.06 -1.32 -8.52
CA TYR A 115 -8.64 -1.25 -9.92
C TYR A 115 -8.34 0.20 -10.31
N SER A 116 -9.17 1.13 -9.87
CA SER A 116 -8.97 2.54 -10.21
C SER A 116 -7.66 3.08 -9.67
N LEU A 117 -7.28 2.66 -8.47
CA LEU A 117 -6.01 3.09 -7.90
C LEU A 117 -4.84 2.58 -8.72
N GLU A 118 -4.87 1.29 -9.12
CA GLU A 118 -3.81 0.74 -9.97
C GLU A 118 -3.62 1.53 -11.26
N VAL A 119 -4.74 1.83 -11.91
CA VAL A 119 -4.70 2.45 -13.24
C VAL A 119 -4.37 3.93 -13.18
N LYS A 120 -4.91 4.63 -12.20
CA LYS A 120 -4.81 6.10 -12.16
C LYS A 120 -3.62 6.62 -11.38
N TRP A 121 -2.90 5.76 -10.69
CA TRP A 121 -1.72 6.19 -9.95
C TRP A 121 -0.64 6.65 -10.93
N GLN A 122 -0.18 7.88 -10.76
CA GLN A 122 0.77 8.50 -11.68
C GLN A 122 2.23 8.35 -11.23
N GLY A 123 2.46 8.06 -9.96
CA GLY A 123 3.79 7.96 -9.41
C GLY A 123 4.35 6.54 -9.50
N LYS A 124 5.45 6.33 -8.79
CA LYS A 124 6.05 5.01 -8.69
C LYS A 124 5.11 4.05 -7.97
N LYS A 125 5.11 2.82 -8.41
CA LYS A 125 4.29 1.77 -7.81
C LYS A 125 4.95 0.43 -8.08
N ILE A 126 4.76 -0.50 -7.16
CA ILE A 126 5.31 -1.85 -7.32
C ILE A 126 4.14 -2.80 -7.42
N PHE A 127 4.06 -3.51 -8.53
CA PHE A 127 3.06 -4.56 -8.73
C PHE A 127 3.74 -5.91 -8.68
N ILE A 128 3.16 -6.82 -7.91
CA ILE A 128 3.66 -8.18 -7.77
C ILE A 128 2.56 -9.14 -8.15
N THR A 129 2.87 -10.06 -9.05
CA THR A 129 1.95 -11.10 -9.49
C THR A 129 2.59 -12.44 -9.19
N ASN A 130 1.96 -13.22 -8.33
CA ASN A 130 2.46 -14.53 -7.90
C ASN A 130 3.92 -14.47 -7.46
N GLY A 131 4.24 -13.44 -6.65
CA GLY A 131 5.57 -13.28 -6.08
C GLY A 131 6.61 -12.64 -6.99
N LYS A 132 6.24 -12.27 -8.21
CA LYS A 132 7.18 -11.66 -9.16
C LYS A 132 6.82 -10.21 -9.42
N ILE A 133 7.82 -9.35 -9.39
CA ILE A 133 7.63 -7.93 -9.67
C ILE A 133 7.36 -7.76 -11.16
N THR A 134 6.25 -7.09 -11.48
CA THR A 134 5.83 -6.87 -12.86
C THR A 134 5.88 -5.41 -13.27
N SER A 135 6.02 -4.50 -12.31
CA SER A 135 6.11 -3.07 -12.61
C SER A 135 7.55 -2.68 -12.94
N LYS A 136 7.67 -1.59 -13.70
CA LYS A 136 8.97 -0.98 -14.01
C LYS A 136 8.85 0.51 -13.77
N TRP A 137 9.94 1.11 -13.34
CA TRP A 137 9.98 2.56 -13.18
C TRP A 137 11.36 3.13 -13.51
#